data_e1e7bbbc76232b9a1cafe8cc847192fb
#
_entry.id   e1e7bbbc76232b9a1cafe8cc847192fb
#
_cell.length_a   1.000
_cell.length_b   1.000
_cell.length_c   1.000
_cell.angle_alpha   90.00
_cell.angle_beta   90.00
_cell.angle_gamma   90.00
#
_symmetry.space_group_name_H-M   'P 1'
#
loop_
_entity.id
_entity.type
_entity.pdbx_description
1 polymer ?
#
loop_
_entity_poly.entity_id
_entity_poly.type
_entity_poly.pdbx_seq_one_letter_code
_entity_poly.pdbx_strand_id
1 'polypeptide(L)'
;MSRPNTAIRVLAVSSVAALALAACGSSSDGASPAASGGSTVSGAPSWCGSKQITLGLTDGFGGNSWRLVTTASAKDEIAKCPSVTSFTYADGQGDTQKAISDIQGLVAKGVNALVVFPDAGNAMLPALQSAKEAGVTTVPYRVNPGGADGKDYDVWVGADFVTDGKNWADWLTKTLPSGGNILFLSGPAGNSQGLDELKGMKEVLDPGKYTFIGQAPFEVTNWDPAKTQQVLSAAIAKYPKIDAIVSDFGPSLVGALPEFEKSQRSIPALATSDGNVLSCFYEAHKAQNPDFKLFTVATGNDNARLAVQWAVALATGGTPPASKQFKAPAFEDSVGGKPSPVTCKKDLPGDIYLSAQMAGQDQAKLLK
;
A
#
# COMPACT_ATOMS: atom_id res chain seq x y z
N MET A 1 -44.18 20.68 50.89
CA MET A 1 -45.49 20.04 51.06
C MET A 1 -45.47 18.74 50.36
N SER A 2 -45.38 17.74 51.11
CA SER A 2 -46.08 16.47 51.26
C SER A 2 -45.84 15.42 50.19
N ARG A 3 -45.14 14.40 50.62
CA ARG A 3 -45.21 13.00 50.12
C ARG A 3 -46.61 12.39 50.33
N PRO A 4 -46.98 11.25 49.75
CA PRO A 4 -46.53 10.02 50.38
C PRO A 4 -46.16 8.83 49.44
N ASN A 5 -45.42 7.89 50.06
CA ASN A 5 -45.11 6.52 49.69
C ASN A 5 -46.36 5.61 49.55
N THR A 6 -46.23 4.57 48.72
CA THR A 6 -46.86 3.28 49.03
C THR A 6 -46.00 2.14 48.51
N ALA A 7 -45.56 1.28 49.42
CA ALA A 7 -44.95 -0.04 49.20
C ALA A 7 -46.03 -1.12 49.47
N ILE A 8 -45.98 -2.26 48.75
CA ILE A 8 -46.55 -3.55 49.21
C ILE A 8 -45.99 -4.69 48.30
N ARG A 9 -45.12 -5.54 48.88
CA ARG A 9 -45.05 -6.97 49.16
C ARG A 9 -45.16 -7.95 48.00
N VAL A 10 -44.07 -8.68 47.75
CA VAL A 10 -43.64 -10.05 48.11
C VAL A 10 -44.68 -11.14 47.94
N LEU A 11 -44.33 -12.11 47.09
CA LEU A 11 -44.63 -13.53 47.31
C LEU A 11 -43.64 -14.40 46.53
N ALA A 12 -42.92 -15.24 47.24
CA ALA A 12 -42.02 -16.31 46.78
C ALA A 12 -42.83 -17.62 46.69
N VAL A 13 -42.52 -18.41 45.69
CA VAL A 13 -42.85 -19.87 45.77
C VAL A 13 -41.66 -20.66 45.23
N SER A 14 -41.17 -21.53 46.09
CA SER A 14 -40.09 -22.50 45.88
C SER A 14 -40.67 -23.84 45.43
N SER A 15 -39.96 -24.62 44.63
CA SER A 15 -40.00 -26.11 44.58
C SER A 15 -38.84 -26.58 43.68
N VAL A 16 -37.75 -27.12 44.21
CA VAL A 16 -37.33 -28.46 44.68
C VAL A 16 -37.18 -29.47 43.53
N ALA A 17 -35.92 -29.78 43.28
CA ALA A 17 -35.14 -31.03 43.13
C ALA A 17 -35.44 -32.05 42.05
N ALA A 18 -34.42 -32.49 41.36
CA ALA A 18 -33.94 -33.87 41.35
C ALA A 18 -32.49 -34.01 40.83
N LEU A 19 -31.67 -34.67 41.63
CA LEU A 19 -30.29 -35.11 41.31
C LEU A 19 -30.33 -36.35 40.41
N ALA A 20 -29.36 -36.44 39.50
CA ALA A 20 -28.80 -37.72 39.06
C ALA A 20 -27.27 -37.58 38.88
N LEU A 21 -26.52 -38.27 39.73
CA LEU A 21 -25.07 -38.52 39.63
C LEU A 21 -24.80 -39.71 38.71
N ALA A 22 -23.78 -39.59 37.86
CA ALA A 22 -22.94 -40.73 37.41
C ALA A 22 -21.62 -40.16 36.93
N ALA A 23 -20.64 -40.42 37.51
CA ALA A 23 -19.39 -41.07 37.77
C ALA A 23 -18.33 -40.95 36.68
N CYS A 24 -17.16 -40.36 37.10
CA CYS A 24 -15.76 -40.70 36.84
C CYS A 24 -15.27 -41.12 35.45
N GLY A 25 -14.30 -40.32 34.97
CA GLY A 25 -13.32 -40.70 33.97
C GLY A 25 -12.24 -39.60 33.86
N SER A 26 -11.17 -39.70 34.64
CA SER A 26 -10.00 -38.86 34.57
C SER A 26 -9.13 -39.22 33.38
N SER A 27 -8.82 -38.24 32.52
CA SER A 27 -7.58 -38.20 31.77
C SER A 27 -7.23 -36.74 31.49
N SER A 28 -6.14 -36.33 32.08
CA SER A 28 -5.46 -35.06 31.88
C SER A 28 -4.78 -35.06 30.51
N ASP A 29 -5.28 -34.26 29.60
CA ASP A 29 -4.50 -33.82 28.44
C ASP A 29 -4.60 -32.30 28.31
N GLY A 30 -3.42 -31.66 28.19
CA GLY A 30 -3.26 -30.23 28.18
C GLY A 30 -3.97 -29.58 27.00
N ALA A 31 -5.02 -28.83 27.27
CA ALA A 31 -5.67 -27.98 26.29
C ALA A 31 -4.79 -26.75 26.01
N SER A 32 -4.10 -26.75 24.90
CA SER A 32 -3.67 -25.50 24.25
C SER A 32 -4.90 -24.59 24.04
N PRO A 33 -4.80 -23.28 24.22
CA PRO A 33 -5.93 -22.39 23.94
C PRO A 33 -6.29 -22.50 22.47
N ALA A 34 -7.48 -23.03 22.19
CA ALA A 34 -8.08 -23.02 20.87
C ALA A 34 -8.16 -21.57 20.40
N ALA A 35 -7.48 -21.26 19.30
CA ALA A 35 -7.74 -20.03 18.55
C ALA A 35 -9.25 -19.96 18.31
N SER A 36 -9.88 -18.87 18.76
CA SER A 36 -11.31 -18.61 18.51
C SER A 36 -11.52 -18.57 17.00
N GLY A 37 -12.01 -19.66 16.45
CA GLY A 37 -12.41 -19.75 15.04
C GLY A 37 -13.52 -18.74 14.79
N GLY A 38 -13.22 -17.68 14.03
CA GLY A 38 -14.21 -16.72 13.59
C GLY A 38 -15.31 -17.42 12.77
N SER A 39 -16.56 -16.99 12.96
CA SER A 39 -17.68 -17.49 12.16
C SER A 39 -17.58 -16.93 10.74
N THR A 40 -17.23 -17.77 9.77
CA THR A 40 -17.14 -17.39 8.35
C THR A 40 -18.49 -17.56 7.64
N VAL A 41 -18.73 -16.76 6.60
CA VAL A 41 -19.89 -16.90 5.70
C VAL A 41 -19.62 -18.06 4.73
N SER A 42 -20.58 -18.95 4.55
CA SER A 42 -20.42 -20.10 3.63
C SER A 42 -20.10 -19.63 2.20
N GLY A 43 -19.03 -20.18 1.63
CA GLY A 43 -18.56 -19.83 0.28
C GLY A 43 -17.76 -18.53 0.17
N ALA A 44 -17.63 -17.75 1.24
CA ALA A 44 -16.79 -16.57 1.28
C ALA A 44 -15.35 -16.90 1.74
N PRO A 45 -14.37 -16.03 1.46
CA PRO A 45 -13.02 -16.19 1.98
C PRO A 45 -12.97 -16.20 3.52
N SER A 46 -11.96 -16.87 4.10
CA SER A 46 -11.80 -16.98 5.56
C SER A 46 -11.74 -15.64 6.31
N TRP A 47 -11.27 -14.58 5.65
CA TRP A 47 -11.24 -13.25 6.22
C TRP A 47 -12.61 -12.55 6.25
N CYS A 48 -13.64 -13.11 5.61
CA CYS A 48 -14.99 -12.60 5.63
C CYS A 48 -15.79 -13.28 6.76
N GLY A 49 -15.89 -12.61 7.90
CA GLY A 49 -16.74 -13.05 9.02
C GLY A 49 -18.22 -12.75 8.81
N SER A 50 -19.05 -13.16 9.75
CA SER A 50 -20.52 -13.10 9.60
C SER A 50 -21.14 -11.75 10.00
N LYS A 51 -20.47 -10.92 10.78
CA LYS A 51 -21.02 -9.62 11.22
C LYS A 51 -21.07 -8.66 10.03
N GLN A 52 -22.24 -8.07 9.78
CA GLN A 52 -22.40 -7.07 8.73
C GLN A 52 -21.73 -5.74 9.10
N ILE A 53 -21.05 -5.13 8.13
CA ILE A 53 -20.33 -3.87 8.30
C ILE A 53 -20.51 -2.93 7.11
N THR A 54 -20.23 -1.66 7.36
CA THR A 54 -19.96 -0.64 6.35
C THR A 54 -18.47 -0.29 6.37
N LEU A 55 -17.85 -0.17 5.19
CA LEU A 55 -16.41 0.07 5.04
C LEU A 55 -16.14 1.42 4.37
N GLY A 56 -15.23 2.19 4.94
CA GLY A 56 -14.67 3.39 4.33
C GLY A 56 -13.25 3.16 3.82
N LEU A 57 -12.88 3.77 2.70
CA LEU A 57 -11.51 3.89 2.23
C LEU A 57 -11.19 5.35 1.98
N THR A 58 -10.09 5.82 2.56
CA THR A 58 -9.59 7.16 2.30
C THR A 58 -8.24 7.10 1.60
N ASP A 59 -8.04 8.04 0.70
CA ASP A 59 -6.81 8.28 -0.03
C ASP A 59 -6.45 9.76 0.08
N GLY A 60 -5.17 10.07 0.30
CA GLY A 60 -4.74 11.46 0.41
C GLY A 60 -4.57 12.17 -0.92
N PHE A 61 -4.37 11.42 -2.01
CA PHE A 61 -4.05 11.96 -3.32
C PHE A 61 -4.65 11.10 -4.45
N GLY A 62 -5.98 11.09 -4.55
CA GLY A 62 -6.68 10.36 -5.61
C GLY A 62 -6.46 10.96 -7.01
N GLY A 63 -6.91 10.27 -8.03
CA GLY A 63 -7.03 10.79 -9.40
C GLY A 63 -5.90 10.42 -10.35
N ASN A 64 -4.72 9.97 -9.92
CA ASN A 64 -3.75 9.38 -10.84
C ASN A 64 -4.09 7.90 -11.15
N SER A 65 -3.53 7.36 -12.22
CA SER A 65 -3.81 5.98 -12.67
C SER A 65 -3.51 4.94 -11.59
N TRP A 66 -2.42 5.10 -10.83
CA TRP A 66 -2.05 4.19 -9.75
C TRP A 66 -3.15 4.14 -8.66
N ARG A 67 -3.66 5.29 -8.25
CA ARG A 67 -4.72 5.40 -7.23
C ARG A 67 -6.05 4.83 -7.72
N LEU A 68 -6.40 5.08 -8.98
CA LEU A 68 -7.61 4.52 -9.59
C LEU A 68 -7.56 2.99 -9.60
N VAL A 69 -6.46 2.39 -10.04
CA VAL A 69 -6.27 0.93 -10.04
C VAL A 69 -6.24 0.37 -8.62
N THR A 70 -5.59 1.04 -7.68
CA THR A 70 -5.52 0.64 -6.27
C THR A 70 -6.89 0.65 -5.61
N THR A 71 -7.68 1.72 -5.81
CA THR A 71 -9.06 1.82 -5.29
C THR A 71 -9.98 0.77 -5.92
N ALA A 72 -9.83 0.52 -7.22
CA ALA A 72 -10.59 -0.52 -7.90
C ALA A 72 -10.20 -1.93 -7.41
N SER A 73 -8.91 -2.18 -7.14
CA SER A 73 -8.43 -3.42 -6.52
C SER A 73 -9.03 -3.63 -5.13
N ALA A 74 -9.14 -2.56 -4.32
CA ALA A 74 -9.83 -2.62 -3.03
C ALA A 74 -11.32 -2.96 -3.19
N LYS A 75 -12.02 -2.32 -4.12
CA LYS A 75 -13.44 -2.60 -4.42
C LYS A 75 -13.68 -4.05 -4.87
N ASP A 76 -12.83 -4.55 -5.75
CA ASP A 76 -12.87 -5.93 -6.21
C ASP A 76 -12.65 -6.93 -5.04
N GLU A 77 -11.78 -6.61 -4.10
CA GLU A 77 -11.57 -7.45 -2.92
C GLU A 77 -12.78 -7.40 -1.97
N ILE A 78 -13.32 -6.20 -1.73
CA ILE A 78 -14.53 -6.00 -0.90
C ILE A 78 -15.71 -6.83 -1.42
N ALA A 79 -15.89 -6.88 -2.75
CA ALA A 79 -17.00 -7.61 -3.38
C ALA A 79 -17.00 -9.11 -3.09
N LYS A 80 -15.87 -9.69 -2.64
CA LYS A 80 -15.75 -11.09 -2.24
C LYS A 80 -16.36 -11.38 -0.86
N CYS A 81 -16.70 -10.33 -0.08
CA CYS A 81 -17.27 -10.49 1.26
C CYS A 81 -18.70 -9.95 1.36
N PRO A 82 -19.72 -10.83 1.37
CA PRO A 82 -21.12 -10.41 1.48
C PRO A 82 -21.47 -9.68 2.77
N SER A 83 -20.62 -9.76 3.80
CA SER A 83 -20.82 -9.05 5.07
C SER A 83 -20.51 -7.57 4.96
N VAL A 84 -19.82 -7.10 3.92
CA VAL A 84 -19.65 -5.67 3.65
C VAL A 84 -20.87 -5.18 2.86
N THR A 85 -21.79 -4.51 3.56
CA THR A 85 -23.08 -4.09 3.00
C THR A 85 -23.01 -2.76 2.25
N SER A 86 -22.02 -1.93 2.55
CA SER A 86 -21.77 -0.68 1.82
C SER A 86 -20.29 -0.29 1.87
N PHE A 87 -19.87 0.45 0.84
CA PHE A 87 -18.53 0.98 0.69
C PHE A 87 -18.56 2.47 0.33
N THR A 88 -17.76 3.26 1.01
CA THR A 88 -17.61 4.70 0.72
C THR A 88 -16.13 5.03 0.51
N TYR A 89 -15.84 5.73 -0.58
CA TYR A 89 -14.51 6.25 -0.88
C TYR A 89 -14.47 7.76 -0.66
N ALA A 90 -13.36 8.25 -0.11
CA ALA A 90 -13.07 9.68 0.03
C ALA A 90 -11.63 9.98 -0.42
N ASP A 91 -11.47 11.07 -1.18
CA ASP A 91 -10.22 11.52 -1.77
C ASP A 91 -9.79 12.86 -1.16
N GLY A 92 -8.63 12.87 -0.52
CA GLY A 92 -8.03 14.06 0.08
C GLY A 92 -7.52 15.10 -0.91
N GLN A 93 -7.41 14.77 -2.20
CA GLN A 93 -7.01 15.67 -3.29
C GLN A 93 -5.66 16.37 -3.08
N GLY A 94 -4.73 15.73 -2.39
CA GLY A 94 -3.42 16.30 -2.05
C GLY A 94 -3.42 17.25 -0.86
N ASP A 95 -4.57 17.46 -0.22
CA ASP A 95 -4.71 18.31 0.97
C ASP A 95 -4.81 17.46 2.24
N THR A 96 -3.81 17.62 3.13
CA THR A 96 -3.74 16.87 4.39
C THR A 96 -4.93 17.15 5.31
N GLN A 97 -5.43 18.41 5.37
CA GLN A 97 -6.55 18.75 6.23
C GLN A 97 -7.84 18.12 5.71
N LYS A 98 -8.00 18.11 4.39
CA LYS A 98 -9.12 17.41 3.76
C LYS A 98 -9.07 15.90 4.03
N ALA A 99 -7.91 15.26 3.88
CA ALA A 99 -7.76 13.84 4.17
C ALA A 99 -8.11 13.50 5.64
N ILE A 100 -7.71 14.34 6.60
CA ILE A 100 -8.10 14.24 8.01
C ILE A 100 -9.62 14.40 8.16
N SER A 101 -10.21 15.41 7.53
CA SER A 101 -11.66 15.66 7.56
C SER A 101 -12.47 14.53 6.94
N ASP A 102 -11.92 13.88 5.90
CA ASP A 102 -12.55 12.72 5.25
C ASP A 102 -12.63 11.52 6.21
N ILE A 103 -11.57 11.25 6.98
CA ILE A 103 -11.58 10.22 8.04
C ILE A 103 -12.68 10.54 9.06
N GLN A 104 -12.69 11.76 9.59
CA GLN A 104 -13.68 12.21 10.57
C GLN A 104 -15.12 12.13 10.02
N GLY A 105 -15.30 12.52 8.76
CA GLY A 105 -16.58 12.46 8.06
C GLY A 105 -17.11 11.03 7.88
N LEU A 106 -16.22 10.06 7.59
CA LEU A 106 -16.60 8.65 7.50
C LEU A 106 -16.95 8.07 8.88
N VAL A 107 -16.21 8.41 9.92
CA VAL A 107 -16.55 8.05 11.32
C VAL A 107 -17.91 8.60 11.70
N ALA A 108 -18.18 9.87 11.42
CA ALA A 108 -19.47 10.51 11.70
C ALA A 108 -20.65 9.88 10.91
N LYS A 109 -20.39 9.30 9.73
CA LYS A 109 -21.37 8.53 8.95
C LYS A 109 -21.59 7.10 9.48
N GLY A 110 -20.85 6.68 10.52
CA GLY A 110 -21.02 5.40 11.17
C GLY A 110 -20.42 4.22 10.42
N VAL A 111 -19.31 4.42 9.69
CA VAL A 111 -18.57 3.27 9.14
C VAL A 111 -18.03 2.40 10.27
N ASN A 112 -18.01 1.09 10.05
CA ASN A 112 -17.52 0.12 11.04
C ASN A 112 -16.01 -0.14 10.88
N ALA A 113 -15.48 0.05 9.68
CA ALA A 113 -14.06 -0.11 9.38
C ALA A 113 -13.57 0.96 8.40
N LEU A 114 -12.32 1.35 8.54
CA LEU A 114 -11.59 2.29 7.70
C LEU A 114 -10.29 1.67 7.20
N VAL A 115 -10.10 1.70 5.89
CA VAL A 115 -8.80 1.48 5.23
C VAL A 115 -8.27 2.85 4.83
N VAL A 116 -7.08 3.22 5.30
CA VAL A 116 -6.54 4.58 5.17
C VAL A 116 -5.17 4.55 4.50
N PHE A 117 -5.01 5.28 3.39
CA PHE A 117 -3.68 5.57 2.87
C PHE A 117 -3.16 6.87 3.53
N PRO A 118 -2.20 6.79 4.46
CA PRO A 118 -1.77 7.95 5.24
C PRO A 118 -0.66 8.73 4.53
N ASP A 119 -0.95 9.37 3.39
CA ASP A 119 0.04 10.10 2.57
C ASP A 119 0.85 11.12 3.37
N ALA A 120 0.23 11.81 4.32
CA ALA A 120 0.87 12.80 5.18
C ALA A 120 1.57 12.19 6.42
N GLY A 121 1.69 10.85 6.49
CA GLY A 121 2.40 10.17 7.58
C GLY A 121 1.87 10.53 8.96
N ASN A 122 2.76 10.94 9.85
CA ASN A 122 2.45 11.24 11.26
C ASN A 122 1.39 12.34 11.46
N ALA A 123 1.18 13.23 10.50
CA ALA A 123 0.14 14.25 10.59
C ALA A 123 -1.27 13.66 10.63
N MET A 124 -1.45 12.44 10.11
CA MET A 124 -2.74 11.74 10.11
C MET A 124 -2.99 10.90 11.37
N LEU A 125 -1.97 10.68 12.20
CA LEU A 125 -2.04 9.81 13.37
C LEU A 125 -3.16 10.21 14.36
N PRO A 126 -3.38 11.49 14.71
CA PRO A 126 -4.47 11.87 15.60
C PRO A 126 -5.87 11.51 15.06
N ALA A 127 -6.08 11.58 13.76
CA ALA A 127 -7.35 11.20 13.15
C ALA A 127 -7.58 9.68 13.18
N LEU A 128 -6.52 8.89 12.99
CA LEU A 128 -6.55 7.43 13.13
C LEU A 128 -6.86 7.02 14.58
N GLN A 129 -6.21 7.64 15.56
CA GLN A 129 -6.48 7.44 16.99
C GLN A 129 -7.95 7.74 17.33
N SER A 130 -8.45 8.91 16.94
CA SER A 130 -9.86 9.30 17.19
C SER A 130 -10.84 8.32 16.55
N ALA A 131 -10.56 7.83 15.34
CA ALA A 131 -11.43 6.85 14.68
C ALA A 131 -11.46 5.53 15.45
N LYS A 132 -10.30 5.05 15.91
CA LYS A 132 -10.20 3.84 16.74
C LYS A 132 -10.91 4.03 18.09
N GLU A 133 -10.71 5.14 18.78
CA GLU A 133 -11.39 5.46 20.03
C GLU A 133 -12.91 5.53 19.87
N ALA A 134 -13.41 5.92 18.70
CA ALA A 134 -14.82 5.88 18.35
C ALA A 134 -15.32 4.44 18.04
N GLY A 135 -14.49 3.42 18.15
CA GLY A 135 -14.84 2.01 17.93
C GLY A 135 -14.84 1.59 16.46
N VAL A 136 -14.27 2.38 15.57
CA VAL A 136 -14.09 2.05 14.15
C VAL A 136 -12.80 1.24 13.99
N THR A 137 -12.87 0.07 13.36
CA THR A 137 -11.67 -0.69 12.99
C THR A 137 -10.83 0.13 12.01
N THR A 138 -9.61 0.49 12.38
CA THR A 138 -8.72 1.37 11.61
C THR A 138 -7.50 0.62 11.08
N VAL A 139 -7.35 0.59 9.77
CA VAL A 139 -6.26 -0.08 9.08
C VAL A 139 -5.54 0.87 8.12
N PRO A 140 -4.54 1.62 8.61
CA PRO A 140 -3.63 2.32 7.70
C PRO A 140 -2.83 1.31 6.86
N TYR A 141 -2.55 1.65 5.60
CA TYR A 141 -1.83 0.75 4.72
C TYR A 141 -0.74 1.42 3.90
N ARG A 142 0.17 0.61 3.37
CA ARG A 142 1.31 0.94 2.53
C ARG A 142 2.37 1.76 3.30
N VAL A 143 2.24 3.08 3.34
CA VAL A 143 3.19 3.95 4.05
C VAL A 143 2.93 3.94 5.56
N ASN A 144 3.99 4.10 6.36
CA ASN A 144 3.88 4.06 7.80
C ASN A 144 3.38 5.43 8.34
N PRO A 145 2.25 5.49 9.05
CA PRO A 145 1.76 6.73 9.67
C PRO A 145 2.49 7.09 10.95
N GLY A 146 3.47 6.28 11.41
CA GLY A 146 3.96 6.33 12.79
C GLY A 146 2.98 5.67 13.77
N GLY A 147 3.23 5.81 15.08
CA GLY A 147 2.41 5.17 16.11
C GLY A 147 2.62 3.67 16.22
N ALA A 148 1.66 2.96 16.82
CA ALA A 148 1.76 1.53 17.11
C ALA A 148 0.42 0.81 16.93
N ASP A 149 0.50 -0.42 16.40
CA ASP A 149 -0.62 -1.36 16.30
C ASP A 149 -1.29 -1.58 17.66
N GLY A 150 -2.60 -1.67 17.65
CA GLY A 150 -3.44 -1.89 18.83
C GLY A 150 -3.59 -0.65 19.71
N LYS A 151 -2.71 0.33 19.61
CA LYS A 151 -2.74 1.59 20.37
C LYS A 151 -3.34 2.72 19.53
N ASP A 152 -2.68 3.10 18.47
CA ASP A 152 -3.02 4.30 17.70
C ASP A 152 -3.95 3.99 16.51
N TYR A 153 -3.98 2.76 16.08
CA TYR A 153 -4.88 2.14 15.10
C TYR A 153 -4.91 0.62 15.38
N ASP A 154 -5.74 -0.15 14.69
CA ASP A 154 -5.81 -1.59 14.99
C ASP A 154 -4.61 -2.34 14.42
N VAL A 155 -4.30 -2.14 13.13
CA VAL A 155 -3.14 -2.75 12.48
C VAL A 155 -2.67 -1.92 11.30
N TRP A 156 -1.36 -1.75 11.16
CA TRP A 156 -0.76 -1.22 9.95
C TRP A 156 -0.42 -2.36 8.98
N VAL A 157 -0.98 -2.29 7.78
CA VAL A 157 -0.73 -3.23 6.67
C VAL A 157 0.30 -2.62 5.72
N GLY A 158 1.58 -2.71 6.09
CA GLY A 158 2.68 -2.05 5.42
C GLY A 158 3.11 -2.67 4.10
N ALA A 159 3.90 -1.92 3.33
CA ALA A 159 4.72 -2.44 2.24
C ALA A 159 6.19 -2.54 2.68
N ASP A 160 6.91 -3.52 2.12
CA ASP A 160 8.33 -3.77 2.45
C ASP A 160 9.25 -2.97 1.52
N PHE A 161 9.26 -1.66 1.69
CA PHE A 161 10.05 -0.75 0.86
C PHE A 161 11.57 -0.90 1.04
N VAL A 162 12.01 -1.40 2.19
CA VAL A 162 13.44 -1.72 2.39
C VAL A 162 13.86 -2.82 1.41
N THR A 163 13.01 -3.83 1.21
CA THR A 163 13.27 -4.88 0.22
C THR A 163 13.24 -4.33 -1.21
N ASP A 164 12.36 -3.39 -1.53
CA ASP A 164 12.34 -2.74 -2.86
C ASP A 164 13.65 -2.02 -3.13
N GLY A 165 14.13 -1.22 -2.17
CA GLY A 165 15.44 -0.56 -2.26
C GLY A 165 16.61 -1.53 -2.39
N LYS A 166 16.59 -2.68 -1.70
CA LYS A 166 17.61 -3.73 -1.86
C LYS A 166 17.57 -4.35 -3.26
N ASN A 167 16.39 -4.65 -3.78
CA ASN A 167 16.23 -5.20 -5.13
C ASN A 167 16.82 -4.27 -6.20
N TRP A 168 16.55 -2.97 -6.10
CA TRP A 168 17.14 -1.96 -6.99
C TRP A 168 18.66 -1.92 -6.85
N ALA A 169 19.18 -1.91 -5.63
CA ALA A 169 20.60 -1.86 -5.36
C ALA A 169 21.33 -3.12 -5.85
N ASP A 170 20.79 -4.30 -5.60
CA ASP A 170 21.33 -5.57 -6.08
C ASP A 170 21.40 -5.62 -7.61
N TRP A 171 20.41 -5.07 -8.30
CA TRP A 171 20.43 -4.95 -9.75
C TRP A 171 21.46 -3.92 -10.23
N LEU A 172 21.53 -2.75 -9.55
CA LEU A 172 22.51 -1.71 -9.87
C LEU A 172 23.94 -2.19 -9.70
N THR A 173 24.26 -3.00 -8.68
CA THR A 173 25.61 -3.56 -8.50
C THR A 173 26.05 -4.45 -9.64
N LYS A 174 25.11 -5.14 -10.29
CA LYS A 174 25.35 -5.99 -11.46
C LYS A 174 25.44 -5.18 -12.75
N THR A 175 24.63 -4.14 -12.86
CA THR A 175 24.51 -3.31 -14.06
C THR A 175 25.62 -2.26 -14.15
N LEU A 176 26.06 -1.73 -13.01
CA LEU A 176 27.09 -0.72 -12.85
C LEU A 176 28.19 -1.19 -11.88
N PRO A 177 28.95 -2.25 -12.20
CA PRO A 177 29.88 -2.87 -11.26
C PRO A 177 31.03 -1.94 -10.82
N SER A 178 31.34 -0.93 -11.61
CA SER A 178 32.34 0.10 -11.28
C SER A 178 31.79 1.23 -10.39
N GLY A 179 30.50 1.20 -10.08
CA GLY A 179 29.81 2.27 -9.37
C GLY A 179 29.30 3.37 -10.28
N GLY A 180 28.80 4.46 -9.70
CA GLY A 180 28.29 5.61 -10.45
C GLY A 180 27.46 6.58 -9.64
N ASN A 181 27.00 7.64 -10.30
CA ASN A 181 26.10 8.65 -9.75
C ASN A 181 24.66 8.22 -9.89
N ILE A 182 23.96 8.11 -8.78
CA ILE A 182 22.56 7.71 -8.69
C ILE A 182 21.69 8.92 -8.35
N LEU A 183 20.73 9.23 -9.19
CA LEU A 183 19.67 10.20 -8.89
C LEU A 183 18.44 9.44 -8.39
N PHE A 184 18.01 9.72 -7.15
CA PHE A 184 16.84 9.09 -6.57
C PHE A 184 15.69 10.08 -6.46
N LEU A 185 14.53 9.74 -7.07
CA LEU A 185 13.29 10.51 -7.05
C LEU A 185 12.22 9.73 -6.28
N SER A 186 11.53 10.39 -5.36
CA SER A 186 10.45 9.78 -4.58
C SER A 186 9.33 10.77 -4.28
N GLY A 187 8.35 10.35 -3.50
CA GLY A 187 7.14 11.07 -3.16
C GLY A 187 7.35 12.32 -2.30
N PRO A 188 6.41 12.60 -1.34
CA PRO A 188 6.52 13.72 -0.42
C PRO A 188 7.72 13.62 0.51
N ALA A 189 8.29 14.78 0.86
CA ALA A 189 9.37 14.85 1.84
C ALA A 189 8.94 14.21 3.17
N GLY A 190 9.80 13.35 3.75
CA GLY A 190 9.52 12.67 5.01
C GLY A 190 8.56 11.48 4.92
N ASN A 191 8.05 11.15 3.74
CA ASN A 191 7.26 9.93 3.55
C ASN A 191 8.12 8.68 3.77
N SER A 192 7.57 7.69 4.49
CA SER A 192 8.30 6.48 4.87
C SER A 192 8.72 5.63 3.67
N GLN A 193 7.98 5.65 2.55
CA GLN A 193 8.32 4.86 1.37
C GLN A 193 9.72 5.20 0.86
N GLY A 194 9.98 6.44 0.43
CA GLY A 194 11.28 6.83 -0.10
C GLY A 194 12.42 6.73 0.93
N LEU A 195 12.13 6.96 2.23
CA LEU A 195 13.13 6.80 3.28
C LEU A 195 13.55 5.35 3.47
N ASP A 196 12.61 4.40 3.46
CA ASP A 196 12.86 2.98 3.60
C ASP A 196 13.52 2.38 2.35
N GLU A 197 13.12 2.83 1.15
CA GLU A 197 13.79 2.48 -0.10
C GLU A 197 15.26 2.95 -0.12
N LEU A 198 15.51 4.20 0.28
CA LEU A 198 16.87 4.72 0.40
C LEU A 198 17.70 3.94 1.43
N LYS A 199 17.08 3.58 2.57
CA LYS A 199 17.69 2.71 3.56
C LYS A 199 18.08 1.38 2.94
N GLY A 200 17.17 0.72 2.24
CA GLY A 200 17.42 -0.55 1.56
C GLY A 200 18.57 -0.46 0.56
N MET A 201 18.60 0.60 -0.26
CA MET A 201 19.69 0.83 -1.20
C MET A 201 21.04 1.02 -0.49
N LYS A 202 21.09 1.80 0.59
CA LYS A 202 22.33 2.05 1.36
C LYS A 202 22.85 0.83 2.11
N GLU A 203 22.01 -0.15 2.40
CA GLU A 203 22.44 -1.42 3.01
C GLU A 203 23.21 -2.32 2.03
N VAL A 204 23.08 -2.09 0.71
CA VAL A 204 23.68 -2.90 -0.36
C VAL A 204 24.79 -2.16 -1.11
N LEU A 205 24.56 -0.88 -1.44
CA LEU A 205 25.48 -0.10 -2.25
C LEU A 205 26.69 0.35 -1.45
N ASP A 206 27.90 0.04 -1.96
CA ASP A 206 29.16 0.50 -1.41
C ASP A 206 29.29 2.04 -1.59
N PRO A 207 29.34 2.83 -0.50
CA PRO A 207 29.44 4.28 -0.60
C PRO A 207 30.76 4.78 -1.21
N GLY A 208 31.79 3.94 -1.30
CA GLY A 208 33.03 4.23 -2.02
C GLY A 208 32.90 4.13 -3.53
N LYS A 209 31.83 3.52 -4.05
CA LYS A 209 31.59 3.34 -5.48
C LYS A 209 30.36 4.09 -5.98
N TYR A 210 29.31 4.18 -5.16
CA TYR A 210 28.03 4.78 -5.57
C TYR A 210 27.76 6.06 -4.81
N THR A 211 27.45 7.12 -5.54
CA THR A 211 27.14 8.43 -4.98
C THR A 211 25.70 8.82 -5.30
N PHE A 212 24.90 9.07 -4.26
CA PHE A 212 23.60 9.69 -4.46
C PHE A 212 23.79 11.17 -4.74
N ILE A 213 23.31 11.61 -5.90
CA ILE A 213 23.33 13.03 -6.32
C ILE A 213 21.91 13.60 -6.25
N GLY A 214 21.81 14.92 -6.21
CA GLY A 214 20.54 15.61 -6.08
C GLY A 214 20.27 16.10 -4.67
N GLN A 215 19.00 16.28 -4.35
CA GLN A 215 18.54 16.68 -3.04
C GLN A 215 18.57 15.47 -2.08
N ALA A 216 18.95 15.69 -0.84
CA ALA A 216 18.88 14.66 0.20
C ALA A 216 17.57 14.79 1.00
N PRO A 217 16.92 13.68 1.38
CA PRO A 217 17.29 12.28 1.15
C PRO A 217 17.05 11.80 -0.28
N PHE A 218 16.16 12.46 -1.03
CA PHE A 218 15.80 12.20 -2.43
C PHE A 218 15.22 13.46 -3.06
N GLU A 219 15.12 13.49 -4.38
CA GLU A 219 14.37 14.52 -5.10
C GLU A 219 12.87 14.34 -4.89
N VAL A 220 12.21 15.37 -4.36
CA VAL A 220 10.79 15.33 -3.98
C VAL A 220 9.90 15.59 -5.19
N THR A 221 9.12 14.58 -5.58
CA THR A 221 8.18 14.65 -6.72
C THR A 221 6.72 14.71 -6.32
N ASN A 222 6.39 14.36 -5.07
CA ASN A 222 5.01 14.15 -4.58
C ASN A 222 4.22 13.13 -5.41
N TRP A 223 4.90 12.23 -6.15
CA TRP A 223 4.30 11.32 -7.14
C TRP A 223 3.46 12.01 -8.22
N ASP A 224 3.70 13.32 -8.41
CA ASP A 224 3.07 14.11 -9.46
C ASP A 224 3.88 14.01 -10.75
N PRO A 225 3.29 13.58 -11.89
CA PRO A 225 4.02 13.41 -13.14
C PRO A 225 4.62 14.71 -13.67
N ALA A 226 3.93 15.85 -13.57
CA ALA A 226 4.44 17.12 -14.07
C ALA A 226 5.62 17.61 -13.23
N LYS A 227 5.52 17.48 -11.91
CA LYS A 227 6.63 17.80 -11.01
C LYS A 227 7.81 16.85 -11.20
N THR A 228 7.58 15.55 -11.42
CA THR A 228 8.65 14.59 -11.73
C THR A 228 9.40 15.01 -12.99
N GLN A 229 8.69 15.39 -14.07
CA GLN A 229 9.30 15.88 -15.30
C GLN A 229 10.12 17.14 -15.05
N GLN A 230 9.58 18.11 -14.31
CA GLN A 230 10.30 19.35 -13.97
C GLN A 230 11.59 19.06 -13.19
N VAL A 231 11.52 18.24 -12.15
CA VAL A 231 12.66 17.88 -11.30
C VAL A 231 13.71 17.12 -12.09
N LEU A 232 13.31 16.14 -12.89
CA LEU A 232 14.23 15.33 -13.69
C LEU A 232 14.90 16.18 -14.80
N SER A 233 14.14 17.03 -15.50
CA SER A 233 14.73 17.94 -16.51
C SER A 233 15.75 18.90 -15.89
N ALA A 234 15.46 19.44 -14.71
CA ALA A 234 16.41 20.29 -13.99
C ALA A 234 17.66 19.51 -13.56
N ALA A 235 17.52 18.28 -13.11
CA ALA A 235 18.63 17.41 -12.73
C ALA A 235 19.51 17.06 -13.96
N ILE A 236 18.89 16.74 -15.10
CA ILE A 236 19.61 16.47 -16.36
C ILE A 236 20.46 17.67 -16.78
N ALA A 237 19.92 18.88 -16.67
CA ALA A 237 20.66 20.11 -16.97
C ALA A 237 21.78 20.39 -15.97
N LYS A 238 21.58 20.08 -14.70
CA LYS A 238 22.51 20.39 -13.60
C LYS A 238 23.67 19.39 -13.51
N TYR A 239 23.39 18.10 -13.68
CA TYR A 239 24.38 17.04 -13.47
C TYR A 239 24.90 16.50 -14.81
N PRO A 240 26.18 16.72 -15.15
CA PRO A 240 26.72 16.27 -16.43
C PRO A 240 26.77 14.74 -16.55
N LYS A 241 26.83 14.04 -15.42
CA LYS A 241 26.88 12.58 -15.36
C LYS A 241 25.86 12.05 -14.37
N ILE A 242 24.89 11.28 -14.89
CA ILE A 242 23.92 10.48 -14.16
C ILE A 242 24.05 9.06 -14.69
N ASP A 243 24.51 8.12 -13.87
CA ASP A 243 24.74 6.74 -14.29
C ASP A 243 23.49 5.86 -14.08
N ALA A 244 22.68 6.22 -13.07
CA ALA A 244 21.40 5.58 -12.84
C ALA A 244 20.37 6.59 -12.32
N ILE A 245 19.09 6.31 -12.64
CA ILE A 245 17.93 6.94 -12.01
C ILE A 245 17.18 5.85 -11.27
N VAL A 246 16.86 6.11 -9.99
CA VAL A 246 15.94 5.29 -9.21
C VAL A 246 14.68 6.10 -8.96
N SER A 247 13.52 5.46 -9.08
CA SER A 247 12.23 6.12 -8.80
C SER A 247 11.18 5.11 -8.36
N ASP A 248 10.47 5.43 -7.30
CA ASP A 248 9.32 4.66 -6.84
C ASP A 248 8.06 4.85 -7.69
N PHE A 249 8.10 5.77 -8.67
CA PHE A 249 7.03 6.00 -9.64
C PHE A 249 7.59 6.09 -11.07
N GLY A 250 7.98 4.94 -11.63
CA GLY A 250 8.63 4.82 -12.94
C GLY A 250 7.87 5.45 -14.12
N PRO A 251 6.56 5.26 -14.25
CA PRO A 251 5.78 5.87 -15.35
C PRO A 251 5.93 7.38 -15.47
N SER A 252 6.11 8.09 -14.38
CA SER A 252 6.25 9.56 -14.37
C SER A 252 7.56 10.06 -15.00
N LEU A 253 8.58 9.20 -15.14
CA LEU A 253 9.88 9.57 -15.71
C LEU A 253 9.83 9.80 -17.22
N VAL A 254 8.91 9.11 -17.91
CA VAL A 254 8.89 9.00 -19.39
C VAL A 254 8.84 10.38 -20.08
N GLY A 255 8.16 11.35 -19.50
CA GLY A 255 8.05 12.69 -20.09
C GLY A 255 9.35 13.48 -20.12
N ALA A 256 10.33 13.18 -19.23
CA ALA A 256 11.60 13.88 -19.15
C ALA A 256 12.79 13.09 -19.72
N LEU A 257 12.68 11.77 -19.86
CA LEU A 257 13.79 10.94 -20.38
C LEU A 257 14.31 11.37 -21.75
N PRO A 258 13.48 11.87 -22.71
CA PRO A 258 13.99 12.38 -24.00
C PRO A 258 14.94 13.56 -23.90
N GLU A 259 15.01 14.26 -22.74
CA GLU A 259 15.97 15.36 -22.53
C GLU A 259 17.44 14.87 -22.55
N PHE A 260 17.70 13.62 -22.20
CA PHE A 260 19.01 13.01 -22.35
C PHE A 260 19.43 13.00 -23.83
N GLU A 261 18.58 12.51 -24.70
CA GLU A 261 18.85 12.42 -26.14
C GLU A 261 19.01 13.82 -26.77
N LYS A 262 18.16 14.78 -26.40
CA LYS A 262 18.29 16.19 -26.83
C LYS A 262 19.63 16.80 -26.38
N SER A 263 20.16 16.38 -25.24
CA SER A 263 21.45 16.79 -24.71
C SER A 263 22.62 15.95 -25.23
N GLN A 264 22.39 15.10 -26.25
CA GLN A 264 23.37 14.18 -26.82
C GLN A 264 23.99 13.23 -25.77
N ARG A 265 23.18 12.81 -24.79
CA ARG A 265 23.55 11.89 -23.72
C ARG A 265 22.69 10.61 -23.85
N SER A 266 23.27 9.46 -23.55
CA SER A 266 22.51 8.22 -23.42
C SER A 266 21.58 8.30 -22.21
N ILE A 267 20.37 7.74 -22.34
CA ILE A 267 19.48 7.49 -21.20
C ILE A 267 20.18 6.49 -20.27
N PRO A 268 20.31 6.79 -18.97
CA PRO A 268 21.03 5.93 -18.03
C PRO A 268 20.21 4.68 -17.63
N ALA A 269 20.81 3.84 -16.78
CA ALA A 269 20.12 2.72 -16.16
C ALA A 269 18.95 3.21 -15.28
N LEU A 270 17.79 2.55 -15.36
CA LEU A 270 16.61 2.84 -14.55
C LEU A 270 16.27 1.66 -13.66
N ALA A 271 16.14 1.90 -12.34
CA ALA A 271 15.61 0.96 -11.37
C ALA A 271 14.36 1.59 -10.72
N THR A 272 13.18 0.99 -10.91
CA THR A 272 11.93 1.69 -10.62
C THR A 272 10.75 0.74 -10.37
N SER A 273 9.55 1.28 -10.13
CA SER A 273 8.29 0.55 -10.21
C SER A 273 7.83 0.35 -11.66
N ASP A 274 7.02 -0.67 -11.92
CA ASP A 274 6.56 -1.00 -13.27
C ASP A 274 5.48 -0.04 -13.81
N GLY A 275 5.30 -0.06 -15.11
CA GLY A 275 4.22 0.60 -15.82
C GLY A 275 4.37 0.42 -17.33
N ASN A 276 3.28 0.13 -18.03
CA ASN A 276 3.32 -0.20 -19.45
C ASN A 276 3.94 0.92 -20.32
N VAL A 277 3.70 2.20 -19.98
CA VAL A 277 4.31 3.33 -20.68
C VAL A 277 5.83 3.30 -20.61
N LEU A 278 6.39 2.92 -19.46
CA LEU A 278 7.83 2.85 -19.27
C LEU A 278 8.44 1.66 -20.05
N SER A 279 7.80 0.50 -20.03
CA SER A 279 8.23 -0.67 -20.78
C SER A 279 8.16 -0.41 -22.30
N CYS A 280 7.12 0.29 -22.77
CA CYS A 280 7.01 0.70 -24.17
C CYS A 280 8.05 1.75 -24.56
N PHE A 281 8.33 2.71 -23.68
CA PHE A 281 9.39 3.71 -23.90
C PHE A 281 10.76 3.02 -23.96
N TYR A 282 11.03 2.08 -23.05
CA TYR A 282 12.26 1.29 -23.10
C TYR A 282 12.42 0.57 -24.44
N GLU A 283 11.40 -0.15 -24.90
CA GLU A 283 11.47 -0.87 -26.18
C GLU A 283 11.73 0.05 -27.38
N ALA A 284 11.17 1.26 -27.37
CA ALA A 284 11.34 2.23 -28.43
C ALA A 284 12.74 2.87 -28.46
N HIS A 285 13.39 3.03 -27.31
CA HIS A 285 14.61 3.85 -27.18
C HIS A 285 15.89 3.03 -26.91
N LYS A 286 15.79 1.76 -26.49
CA LYS A 286 16.93 0.95 -26.08
C LYS A 286 18.00 0.77 -27.16
N ALA A 287 17.64 0.77 -28.44
CA ALA A 287 18.57 0.55 -29.54
C ALA A 287 19.53 1.74 -29.74
N GLN A 288 19.08 2.97 -29.48
CA GLN A 288 19.84 4.19 -29.59
C GLN A 288 20.57 4.56 -28.29
N ASN A 289 20.20 3.94 -27.17
CA ASN A 289 20.71 4.23 -25.84
C ASN A 289 21.35 2.95 -25.23
N PRO A 290 22.64 2.66 -25.47
CA PRO A 290 23.29 1.43 -25.02
C PRO A 290 23.35 1.30 -23.49
N ASP A 291 23.34 2.42 -22.76
CA ASP A 291 23.34 2.48 -21.30
C ASP A 291 21.93 2.36 -20.71
N PHE A 292 20.89 2.51 -21.54
CA PHE A 292 19.51 2.39 -21.09
C PHE A 292 19.20 0.93 -20.77
N LYS A 293 19.23 0.62 -19.49
CA LYS A 293 18.80 -0.67 -18.92
C LYS A 293 17.63 -0.38 -18.00
N LEU A 294 16.71 -1.32 -17.88
CA LEU A 294 15.51 -1.16 -17.07
C LEU A 294 15.31 -2.37 -16.17
N PHE A 295 15.09 -2.09 -14.89
CA PHE A 295 14.64 -3.04 -13.90
C PHE A 295 13.43 -2.46 -13.16
N THR A 296 12.40 -3.28 -12.97
CA THR A 296 11.19 -2.87 -12.25
C THR A 296 10.85 -3.82 -11.11
N VAL A 297 10.30 -3.26 -10.03
CA VAL A 297 9.55 -3.99 -9.02
C VAL A 297 8.06 -3.75 -9.25
N ALA A 298 7.21 -4.66 -8.77
CA ALA A 298 5.77 -4.49 -8.85
C ALA A 298 5.33 -3.21 -8.12
N THR A 299 4.42 -2.45 -8.70
CA THR A 299 3.93 -1.17 -8.13
C THR A 299 3.18 -1.30 -6.81
N GLY A 300 2.71 -2.51 -6.48
CA GLY A 300 2.06 -2.78 -5.21
C GLY A 300 0.62 -2.28 -5.08
N ASN A 301 -0.11 -2.10 -6.17
CA ASN A 301 -1.56 -1.79 -6.14
C ASN A 301 -2.34 -2.77 -5.25
N ASP A 302 -1.94 -4.04 -5.23
CA ASP A 302 -2.61 -5.11 -4.48
C ASP A 302 -2.38 -5.05 -2.95
N ASN A 303 -1.53 -4.15 -2.46
CA ASN A 303 -1.43 -3.87 -1.02
C ASN A 303 -2.77 -3.43 -0.42
N ALA A 304 -3.59 -2.70 -1.20
CA ALA A 304 -4.95 -2.33 -0.79
C ALA A 304 -5.87 -3.54 -0.58
N ARG A 305 -5.71 -4.62 -1.37
CA ARG A 305 -6.44 -5.88 -1.16
C ARG A 305 -6.12 -6.48 0.21
N LEU A 306 -4.84 -6.56 0.54
CA LEU A 306 -4.40 -7.07 1.84
C LEU A 306 -4.95 -6.23 3.00
N ALA A 307 -4.95 -4.89 2.85
CA ALA A 307 -5.51 -3.99 3.85
C ALA A 307 -7.02 -4.18 4.03
N VAL A 308 -7.77 -4.36 2.94
CA VAL A 308 -9.19 -4.69 2.96
C VAL A 308 -9.44 -6.00 3.69
N GLN A 309 -8.68 -7.05 3.38
CA GLN A 309 -8.81 -8.35 4.04
C GLN A 309 -8.61 -8.23 5.56
N TRP A 310 -7.61 -7.47 6.01
CA TRP A 310 -7.37 -7.21 7.42
C TRP A 310 -8.51 -6.41 8.08
N ALA A 311 -8.94 -5.31 7.46
CA ALA A 311 -10.00 -4.45 7.99
C ALA A 311 -11.32 -5.21 8.10
N VAL A 312 -11.68 -5.97 7.07
CA VAL A 312 -12.90 -6.79 7.05
C VAL A 312 -12.81 -7.90 8.09
N ALA A 313 -11.69 -8.63 8.17
CA ALA A 313 -11.53 -9.71 9.13
C ALA A 313 -11.73 -9.22 10.57
N LEU A 314 -11.07 -8.14 10.95
CA LEU A 314 -11.18 -7.57 12.29
C LEU A 314 -12.61 -7.09 12.59
N ALA A 315 -13.25 -6.40 11.64
CA ALA A 315 -14.57 -5.81 11.84
C ALA A 315 -15.72 -6.83 11.79
N THR A 316 -15.59 -7.90 10.98
CA THR A 316 -16.65 -8.92 10.79
C THR A 316 -16.47 -10.15 11.68
N GLY A 317 -15.33 -10.32 12.34
CA GLY A 317 -14.96 -11.51 13.11
C GLY A 317 -14.47 -12.66 12.24
N GLY A 318 -13.92 -12.37 11.06
CA GLY A 318 -13.23 -13.34 10.19
C GLY A 318 -11.82 -13.65 10.64
N THR A 319 -11.10 -14.49 9.89
CA THR A 319 -9.70 -14.84 10.16
C THR A 319 -8.78 -13.92 9.35
N PRO A 320 -7.96 -13.06 9.99
CA PRO A 320 -7.05 -12.20 9.26
C PRO A 320 -6.00 -13.00 8.45
N PRO A 321 -5.46 -12.42 7.35
CA PRO A 321 -4.32 -13.01 6.63
C PRO A 321 -3.12 -13.27 7.55
N ALA A 322 -2.30 -14.26 7.21
CA ALA A 322 -1.10 -14.62 7.99
C ALA A 322 -0.04 -13.52 8.02
N SER A 323 0.02 -12.66 6.99
CA SER A 323 0.95 -11.54 6.91
C SER A 323 0.19 -10.22 6.88
N LYS A 324 0.71 -9.22 7.57
CA LYS A 324 0.29 -7.82 7.47
C LYS A 324 1.27 -6.98 6.64
N GLN A 325 2.22 -7.62 5.99
CA GLN A 325 3.23 -6.96 5.17
C GLN A 325 3.09 -7.43 3.72
N PHE A 326 2.93 -6.47 2.83
CA PHE A 326 2.95 -6.67 1.39
C PHE A 326 4.40 -6.59 0.90
N LYS A 327 4.82 -7.56 0.09
CA LYS A 327 6.13 -7.57 -0.56
C LYS A 327 5.94 -7.47 -2.06
N ALA A 328 6.46 -6.40 -2.65
CA ALA A 328 6.47 -6.25 -4.09
C ALA A 328 7.56 -7.17 -4.69
N PRO A 329 7.22 -8.10 -5.58
CA PRO A 329 8.22 -8.90 -6.26
C PRO A 329 8.99 -8.06 -7.29
N ALA A 330 10.25 -8.44 -7.59
CA ALA A 330 10.89 -8.02 -8.83
C ALA A 330 10.00 -8.42 -10.01
N PHE A 331 9.87 -7.54 -11.02
CA PHE A 331 8.91 -7.75 -12.09
C PHE A 331 9.57 -7.89 -13.48
N GLU A 332 10.31 -6.87 -13.94
CA GLU A 332 11.01 -6.91 -15.22
C GLU A 332 12.51 -6.63 -15.04
N ASP A 333 13.32 -7.28 -15.87
CA ASP A 333 14.77 -7.04 -15.93
C ASP A 333 15.26 -7.13 -17.38
N SER A 334 15.75 -6.04 -17.92
CA SER A 334 16.27 -5.97 -19.28
C SER A 334 17.65 -6.59 -19.46
N VAL A 335 18.38 -6.85 -18.37
CA VAL A 335 19.73 -7.40 -18.38
C VAL A 335 19.70 -8.92 -18.18
N GLY A 336 19.10 -9.35 -17.07
CA GLY A 336 18.99 -10.77 -16.71
C GLY A 336 17.79 -11.48 -17.33
N GLY A 337 16.77 -10.74 -17.77
CA GLY A 337 15.52 -11.29 -18.29
C GLY A 337 14.68 -12.02 -17.24
N LYS A 338 14.99 -11.85 -15.96
CA LYS A 338 14.30 -12.51 -14.83
C LYS A 338 13.88 -11.48 -13.77
N PRO A 339 12.67 -11.62 -13.18
CA PRO A 339 11.71 -12.72 -13.40
C PRO A 339 11.06 -12.73 -14.79
N SER A 340 11.00 -11.58 -15.48
CA SER A 340 10.52 -11.47 -16.86
C SER A 340 11.34 -10.44 -17.65
N PRO A 341 11.45 -10.59 -18.99
CA PRO A 341 11.99 -9.53 -19.81
C PRO A 341 11.04 -8.32 -19.85
N VAL A 342 11.59 -7.13 -20.05
CA VAL A 342 10.78 -5.93 -20.26
C VAL A 342 9.91 -6.09 -21.51
N THR A 343 8.60 -5.88 -21.35
CA THR A 343 7.64 -6.15 -22.43
C THR A 343 6.58 -5.05 -22.55
N CYS A 344 6.58 -4.32 -23.67
CA CYS A 344 5.53 -3.38 -24.02
C CYS A 344 4.25 -4.11 -24.46
N LYS A 345 3.11 -3.79 -23.85
CA LYS A 345 1.78 -4.23 -24.27
C LYS A 345 1.13 -3.13 -25.12
N LYS A 346 1.37 -3.16 -26.43
CA LYS A 346 0.93 -2.12 -27.38
C LYS A 346 -0.59 -2.01 -27.53
N ASP A 347 -1.31 -3.06 -27.17
CA ASP A 347 -2.77 -3.14 -27.18
C ASP A 347 -3.42 -2.58 -25.91
N LEU A 348 -2.61 -2.15 -24.93
CA LEU A 348 -3.06 -1.56 -23.68
C LEU A 348 -2.62 -0.10 -23.55
N PRO A 349 -3.39 0.75 -22.84
CA PRO A 349 -2.96 2.10 -22.50
C PRO A 349 -1.63 2.14 -21.75
N GLY A 350 -0.93 3.26 -21.84
CA GLY A 350 0.33 3.48 -21.14
C GLY A 350 0.21 3.38 -19.62
N ASP A 351 -0.88 3.90 -19.08
CA ASP A 351 -1.14 4.00 -17.63
C ASP A 351 -1.61 2.69 -16.98
N ILE A 352 -1.28 1.54 -17.59
CA ILE A 352 -1.56 0.21 -17.07
C ILE A 352 -0.36 -0.28 -16.26
N TYR A 353 -0.63 -0.95 -15.14
CA TYR A 353 0.34 -1.62 -14.28
C TYR A 353 0.27 -3.13 -14.50
N LEU A 354 1.27 -3.66 -15.21
CA LEU A 354 1.28 -5.07 -15.63
C LEU A 354 1.51 -6.03 -14.48
N SER A 355 2.08 -5.54 -13.37
CA SER A 355 2.30 -6.32 -12.15
C SER A 355 1.06 -6.45 -11.25
N ALA A 356 0.02 -5.64 -11.47
CA ALA A 356 -1.22 -5.70 -10.68
C ALA A 356 -2.02 -6.98 -11.00
N GLN A 357 -2.71 -7.53 -9.99
CA GLN A 357 -3.60 -8.70 -10.19
C GLN A 357 -4.81 -8.36 -11.09
N MET A 358 -5.25 -7.08 -11.08
CA MET A 358 -6.30 -6.63 -11.98
C MET A 358 -5.83 -6.70 -13.41
N ALA A 359 -6.57 -7.39 -14.28
CA ALA A 359 -6.22 -7.53 -15.69
C ALA A 359 -6.10 -6.17 -16.38
N GLY A 360 -5.11 -6.00 -17.27
CA GLY A 360 -4.87 -4.73 -17.97
C GLY A 360 -6.07 -4.20 -18.74
N GLN A 361 -6.90 -5.06 -19.30
CA GLN A 361 -8.17 -4.70 -19.96
C GLN A 361 -9.18 -4.05 -18.98
N ASP A 362 -9.22 -4.52 -17.73
CA ASP A 362 -10.12 -3.98 -16.71
C ASP A 362 -9.57 -2.67 -16.16
N GLN A 363 -8.25 -2.57 -15.96
CA GLN A 363 -7.60 -1.29 -15.66
C GLN A 363 -7.90 -0.24 -16.75
N ALA A 364 -7.81 -0.62 -18.04
CA ALA A 364 -8.10 0.27 -19.17
C ALA A 364 -9.53 0.85 -19.17
N LYS A 365 -10.50 0.15 -18.57
CA LYS A 365 -11.88 0.66 -18.41
C LYS A 365 -11.98 1.73 -17.33
N LEU A 366 -11.12 1.69 -16.31
CA LEU A 366 -11.09 2.68 -15.22
C LEU A 366 -10.47 4.02 -15.66
N LEU A 367 -9.63 3.99 -16.70
CA LEU A 367 -8.83 5.14 -17.15
C LEU A 367 -9.52 5.90 -18.31
N LYS A 368 -10.73 5.52 -18.66
CA LYS A 368 -11.57 6.21 -19.65
C LYS A 368 -12.45 7.26 -18.98
#